data_b1852bd7e07cf042640e44cc95a0afbe
#
_entry.id   b1852bd7e07cf042640e44cc95a0afbe
#
_cell.length_a   1.000
_cell.length_b   1.000
_cell.length_c   1.000
_cell.angle_alpha   90.00
_cell.angle_beta   90.00
_cell.angle_gamma   90.00
#
_symmetry.space_group_name_H-M   'P 1'
#
loop_
_entity.id
_entity.type
_entity.pdbx_description
1 polymer ?
#
loop_
_entity_poly.entity_id
_entity_poly.type
_entity_poly.pdbx_seq_one_letter_code
_entity_poly.pdbx_strand_id
1 'polypeptide(L)'
;MKRIVILTGAGISAESGLGTFRDVGGLWSQYDLEEVATPQGFARNPALVHDFYNARRANMLDAAPNAAHAALARLEAGFPGEVLLVTQNVDDLHERAGSKNVLHMHGALSGAVCAACNHRWPAPRAMDPAAPCPACTAPRARPDIVWFGEMPFHMDEIGHALARADLFVSIGTSGEVYPAAGFVDEARACGVETLEINLEPSRVPGLFDRVIAGPATQAVPDWVAEVLA
;
A
#
# COMPACT_ATOMS: atom_id res chain seq x y z
N MET A 1 -18.58 0.15 -17.96
CA MET A 1 -17.36 0.32 -17.16
C MET A 1 -16.23 -0.43 -17.83
N LYS A 2 -15.08 0.23 -18.06
CA LYS A 2 -13.92 -0.35 -18.78
C LYS A 2 -12.63 -0.28 -17.96
N ARG A 3 -12.55 0.66 -17.01
CA ARG A 3 -11.35 0.88 -16.19
C ARG A 3 -11.73 1.11 -14.74
N ILE A 4 -11.14 0.32 -13.86
CA ILE A 4 -11.27 0.45 -12.40
C ILE A 4 -9.88 0.76 -11.83
N VAL A 5 -9.79 1.81 -11.03
CA VAL A 5 -8.61 2.11 -10.22
C VAL A 5 -8.95 1.86 -8.77
N ILE A 6 -8.17 1.03 -8.10
CA ILE A 6 -8.39 0.65 -6.71
C ILE A 6 -7.21 1.14 -5.88
N LEU A 7 -7.49 1.92 -4.84
CA LEU A 7 -6.52 2.30 -3.82
C LEU A 7 -6.73 1.44 -2.57
N THR A 8 -5.68 0.77 -2.10
CA THR A 8 -5.74 0.02 -0.85
C THR A 8 -4.83 0.61 0.22
N GLY A 9 -5.26 0.54 1.47
CA GLY A 9 -4.49 0.91 2.66
C GLY A 9 -4.40 -0.23 3.67
N ALA A 10 -3.83 0.03 4.84
CA ALA A 10 -3.54 -1.00 5.85
C ALA A 10 -4.76 -1.80 6.33
N GLY A 11 -5.96 -1.22 6.22
CA GLY A 11 -7.20 -1.88 6.61
C GLY A 11 -7.51 -3.16 5.84
N ILE A 12 -7.05 -3.30 4.58
CA ILE A 12 -7.25 -4.55 3.81
C ILE A 12 -6.40 -5.69 4.36
N SER A 13 -5.23 -5.41 4.94
CA SER A 13 -4.30 -6.39 5.50
C SER A 13 -4.47 -6.62 7.00
N ALA A 14 -5.34 -5.84 7.67
CA ALA A 14 -5.57 -5.94 9.12
C ALA A 14 -6.04 -7.34 9.54
N GLU A 15 -6.99 -7.93 8.81
CA GLU A 15 -7.50 -9.27 9.07
C GLU A 15 -6.54 -10.39 8.63
N SER A 16 -5.40 -10.05 8.03
CA SER A 16 -4.26 -10.94 7.79
C SER A 16 -3.23 -10.93 8.94
N GLY A 17 -3.49 -10.15 10.00
CA GLY A 17 -2.60 -10.02 11.16
C GLY A 17 -1.50 -8.96 10.98
N LEU A 18 -1.53 -8.17 9.91
CA LEU A 18 -0.65 -7.01 9.74
C LEU A 18 -1.32 -5.79 10.37
N GLY A 19 -0.72 -5.26 11.41
CA GLY A 19 -1.26 -4.13 12.17
C GLY A 19 -1.41 -2.87 11.32
N THR A 20 -2.43 -2.09 11.63
CA THR A 20 -2.65 -0.75 11.05
C THR A 20 -1.88 0.31 11.82
N PHE A 21 -1.78 1.52 11.27
CA PHE A 21 -1.19 2.68 11.96
C PHE A 21 -1.98 3.10 13.23
N ARG A 22 -3.24 2.66 13.36
CA ARG A 22 -4.14 3.02 14.47
C ARG A 22 -4.18 1.97 15.59
N ASP A 23 -3.51 0.82 15.41
CA ASP A 23 -3.58 -0.27 16.38
C ASP A 23 -2.86 0.11 17.68
N VAL A 24 -3.62 0.24 18.77
CA VAL A 24 -3.08 0.47 20.08
C VAL A 24 -2.30 -0.77 20.53
N GLY A 25 -0.99 -0.61 20.82
CA GLY A 25 -0.10 -1.73 21.17
C GLY A 25 0.49 -2.48 19.96
N GLY A 26 0.18 -2.08 18.74
CA GLY A 26 0.83 -2.57 17.52
C GLY A 26 2.29 -2.11 17.39
N LEU A 27 3.01 -2.64 16.40
CA LEU A 27 4.42 -2.30 16.19
C LEU A 27 4.65 -0.79 16.02
N TRP A 28 3.71 -0.12 15.35
CA TRP A 28 3.76 1.33 15.12
C TRP A 28 3.68 2.17 16.40
N SER A 29 2.98 1.69 17.42
CA SER A 29 2.87 2.41 18.72
C SER A 29 4.11 2.28 19.60
N GLN A 30 5.05 1.41 19.22
CA GLN A 30 6.29 1.17 19.97
C GLN A 30 7.47 2.02 19.49
N TYR A 31 7.32 2.70 18.34
CA TYR A 31 8.39 3.50 17.73
C TYR A 31 7.89 4.90 17.39
N ASP A 32 8.77 5.89 17.49
CA ASP A 32 8.51 7.22 16.95
C ASP A 32 8.67 7.17 15.42
N LEU A 33 7.62 7.59 14.71
CA LEU A 33 7.62 7.62 13.23
C LEU A 33 8.74 8.50 12.67
N GLU A 34 9.11 9.58 13.36
CA GLU A 34 10.21 10.44 12.94
C GLU A 34 11.58 9.74 13.02
N GLU A 35 11.69 8.73 13.90
CA GLU A 35 12.93 7.96 14.04
C GLU A 35 13.05 6.83 13.03
N VAL A 36 11.93 6.17 12.67
CA VAL A 36 11.98 4.94 11.87
C VAL A 36 11.45 5.09 10.44
N ALA A 37 10.73 6.16 10.13
CA ALA A 37 10.05 6.34 8.84
C ALA A 37 10.39 7.69 8.17
N THR A 38 11.59 8.22 8.38
CA THR A 38 12.10 9.43 7.73
C THR A 38 13.56 9.28 7.29
N PRO A 39 14.01 10.02 6.24
CA PRO A 39 15.43 10.05 5.86
C PRO A 39 16.34 10.54 6.99
N GLN A 40 15.86 11.47 7.82
CA GLN A 40 16.58 12.01 8.96
C GLN A 40 16.74 10.97 10.07
N GLY A 41 15.70 10.21 10.36
CA GLY A 41 15.75 9.07 11.31
C GLY A 41 16.77 8.04 10.87
N PHE A 42 16.74 7.65 9.59
CA PHE A 42 17.72 6.73 9.03
C PHE A 42 19.17 7.26 9.11
N ALA A 43 19.38 8.54 8.83
CA ALA A 43 20.71 9.13 8.94
C ALA A 43 21.24 9.17 10.38
N ARG A 44 20.36 9.33 11.38
CA ARG A 44 20.72 9.34 12.80
C ARG A 44 20.99 7.94 13.36
N ASN A 45 20.15 6.99 13.04
CA ASN A 45 20.22 5.62 13.58
C ASN A 45 19.80 4.55 12.56
N PRO A 46 20.69 4.21 11.60
CA PRO A 46 20.37 3.18 10.60
C PRO A 46 20.04 1.82 11.21
N ALA A 47 20.67 1.45 12.33
CA ALA A 47 20.43 0.17 12.99
C ALA A 47 18.98 0.06 13.49
N LEU A 48 18.47 1.08 14.18
CA LEU A 48 17.08 1.12 14.65
C LEU A 48 16.09 1.00 13.48
N VAL A 49 16.34 1.71 12.37
CA VAL A 49 15.50 1.64 11.18
C VAL A 49 15.52 0.24 10.57
N HIS A 50 16.69 -0.38 10.45
CA HIS A 50 16.80 -1.75 9.95
C HIS A 50 16.08 -2.74 10.86
N ASP A 51 16.22 -2.64 12.18
CA ASP A 51 15.53 -3.50 13.14
C ASP A 51 14.00 -3.38 13.00
N PHE A 52 13.48 -2.16 12.90
CA PHE A 52 12.06 -1.90 12.69
C PHE A 52 11.54 -2.54 11.39
N TYR A 53 12.24 -2.32 10.25
CA TYR A 53 11.80 -2.87 8.97
C TYR A 53 12.05 -4.37 8.84
N ASN A 54 13.04 -4.93 9.53
CA ASN A 54 13.27 -6.37 9.63
C ASN A 54 12.13 -7.05 10.39
N ALA A 55 11.67 -6.47 11.50
CA ALA A 55 10.53 -6.97 12.26
C ALA A 55 9.24 -6.93 11.39
N ARG A 56 9.00 -5.83 10.68
CA ARG A 56 7.85 -5.72 9.74
C ARG A 56 7.92 -6.75 8.63
N ARG A 57 9.11 -6.99 8.07
CA ARG A 57 9.31 -8.00 7.02
C ARG A 57 9.07 -9.41 7.54
N ALA A 58 9.51 -9.72 8.76
CA ALA A 58 9.22 -10.99 9.40
C ALA A 58 7.70 -11.20 9.56
N ASN A 59 6.98 -10.20 10.09
CA ASN A 59 5.52 -10.27 10.22
C ASN A 59 4.81 -10.45 8.86
N MET A 60 5.27 -9.75 7.81
CA MET A 60 4.73 -9.91 6.47
C MET A 60 4.91 -11.34 5.94
N LEU A 61 6.10 -11.95 6.16
CA LEU A 61 6.38 -13.31 5.71
C LEU A 61 5.52 -14.36 6.41
N ASP A 62 5.13 -14.11 7.66
CA ASP A 62 4.28 -15.00 8.45
C ASP A 62 2.78 -14.78 8.17
N ALA A 63 2.39 -13.62 7.63
CA ALA A 63 1.01 -13.32 7.25
C ALA A 63 0.59 -14.06 5.98
N ALA A 64 -0.72 -14.27 5.80
CA ALA A 64 -1.30 -14.83 4.59
C ALA A 64 -2.33 -13.87 3.96
N PRO A 65 -2.46 -13.86 2.62
CA PRO A 65 -3.55 -13.15 1.96
C PRO A 65 -4.90 -13.59 2.51
N ASN A 66 -5.83 -12.65 2.67
CA ASN A 66 -7.20 -12.92 3.11
C ASN A 66 -8.19 -12.89 1.93
N ALA A 67 -9.48 -13.06 2.24
CA ALA A 67 -10.55 -13.12 1.24
C ALA A 67 -10.66 -11.84 0.39
N ALA A 68 -10.31 -10.65 0.94
CA ALA A 68 -10.31 -9.40 0.18
C ALA A 68 -9.23 -9.39 -0.90
N HIS A 69 -8.00 -9.79 -0.57
CA HIS A 69 -6.91 -9.92 -1.53
C HIS A 69 -7.26 -10.91 -2.65
N ALA A 70 -7.80 -12.08 -2.29
CA ALA A 70 -8.23 -13.10 -3.26
C ALA A 70 -9.38 -12.59 -4.16
N ALA A 71 -10.29 -11.79 -3.62
CA ALA A 71 -11.38 -11.20 -4.39
C ALA A 71 -10.86 -10.18 -5.42
N LEU A 72 -9.89 -9.32 -5.04
CA LEU A 72 -9.29 -8.37 -5.99
C LEU A 72 -8.51 -9.07 -7.11
N ALA A 73 -7.78 -10.15 -6.80
CA ALA A 73 -7.12 -10.96 -7.82
C ALA A 73 -8.16 -11.61 -8.78
N ARG A 74 -9.31 -12.07 -8.28
CA ARG A 74 -10.41 -12.57 -9.12
C ARG A 74 -11.02 -11.46 -9.98
N LEU A 75 -11.19 -10.25 -9.42
CA LEU A 75 -11.68 -9.10 -10.17
C LEU A 75 -10.75 -8.80 -11.36
N GLU A 76 -9.45 -8.71 -11.11
CA GLU A 76 -8.45 -8.45 -12.16
C GLU A 76 -8.51 -9.52 -13.26
N ALA A 77 -8.65 -10.80 -12.89
CA ALA A 77 -8.67 -11.91 -13.83
C ALA A 77 -9.99 -12.03 -14.62
N GLY A 78 -11.12 -11.63 -14.02
CA GLY A 78 -12.46 -11.84 -14.57
C GLY A 78 -13.12 -10.60 -15.19
N PHE A 79 -12.64 -9.41 -14.87
CA PHE A 79 -13.19 -8.17 -15.40
C PHE A 79 -12.84 -7.99 -16.88
N PRO A 80 -13.80 -7.65 -17.76
CA PRO A 80 -13.55 -7.56 -19.20
C PRO A 80 -12.81 -6.26 -19.62
N GLY A 81 -12.32 -5.48 -18.67
CA GLY A 81 -11.59 -4.23 -18.85
C GLY A 81 -10.26 -4.20 -18.14
N GLU A 82 -9.82 -3.02 -17.75
CA GLU A 82 -8.57 -2.79 -17.05
C GLU A 82 -8.85 -2.62 -15.54
N VAL A 83 -8.11 -3.32 -14.70
CA VAL A 83 -8.07 -3.12 -13.26
C VAL A 83 -6.65 -2.74 -12.88
N LEU A 84 -6.47 -1.57 -12.26
CA LEU A 84 -5.21 -1.13 -11.70
C LEU A 84 -5.35 -1.09 -10.17
N LEU A 85 -4.47 -1.81 -9.48
CA LEU A 85 -4.41 -1.79 -8.04
C LEU A 85 -3.23 -0.92 -7.59
N VAL A 86 -3.53 0.16 -6.90
CA VAL A 86 -2.55 1.04 -6.25
C VAL A 86 -2.59 0.74 -4.77
N THR A 87 -1.46 0.42 -4.17
CA THR A 87 -1.41 0.14 -2.74
C THR A 87 -0.48 1.09 -2.00
N GLN A 88 -0.96 1.58 -0.85
CA GLN A 88 -0.15 2.25 0.15
C GLN A 88 0.60 1.26 1.03
N ASN A 89 0.19 -0.02 0.99
CA ASN A 89 0.80 -1.08 1.77
C ASN A 89 2.17 -1.43 1.20
N VAL A 90 3.03 -1.88 2.09
CA VAL A 90 4.40 -2.29 1.79
C VAL A 90 4.58 -3.80 1.88
N ASP A 91 3.49 -4.54 2.18
CA ASP A 91 3.43 -6.01 2.14
C ASP A 91 3.22 -6.51 0.70
N ASP A 92 3.37 -7.81 0.48
CA ASP A 92 3.24 -8.50 -0.81
C ASP A 92 1.95 -9.37 -0.90
N LEU A 93 0.94 -9.07 -0.06
CA LEU A 93 -0.25 -9.94 0.03
C LEU A 93 -1.11 -9.89 -1.23
N HIS A 94 -1.13 -8.79 -1.98
CA HIS A 94 -1.82 -8.69 -3.25
C HIS A 94 -1.23 -9.65 -4.30
N GLU A 95 0.09 -9.64 -4.47
CA GLU A 95 0.80 -10.52 -5.40
C GLU A 95 0.67 -11.98 -5.00
N ARG A 96 0.80 -12.26 -3.70
CA ARG A 96 0.63 -13.62 -3.16
C ARG A 96 -0.80 -14.15 -3.31
N ALA A 97 -1.80 -13.26 -3.39
CA ALA A 97 -3.18 -13.62 -3.72
C ALA A 97 -3.41 -13.83 -5.23
N GLY A 98 -2.46 -13.40 -6.08
CA GLY A 98 -2.51 -13.56 -7.54
C GLY A 98 -2.75 -12.29 -8.35
N SER A 99 -2.84 -11.11 -7.73
CA SER A 99 -2.89 -9.82 -8.44
C SER A 99 -1.57 -9.58 -9.18
N LYS A 100 -1.65 -9.04 -10.39
CA LYS A 100 -0.50 -8.84 -11.30
C LYS A 100 -0.23 -7.37 -11.60
N ASN A 101 -1.28 -6.57 -11.66
CA ASN A 101 -1.19 -5.14 -11.99
C ASN A 101 -1.27 -4.31 -10.71
N VAL A 102 -0.18 -4.35 -9.91
CA VAL A 102 -0.07 -3.70 -8.59
C VAL A 102 1.02 -2.64 -8.61
N LEU A 103 0.67 -1.42 -8.21
CA LEU A 103 1.60 -0.32 -8.00
C LEU A 103 1.79 -0.05 -6.51
N HIS A 104 2.98 -0.30 -6.00
CA HIS A 104 3.37 0.00 -4.61
C HIS A 104 3.81 1.46 -4.49
N MET A 105 2.87 2.38 -4.26
CA MET A 105 3.18 3.81 -4.19
C MET A 105 4.08 4.20 -3.00
N HIS A 106 4.13 3.40 -1.96
CA HIS A 106 5.01 3.60 -0.81
C HIS A 106 6.18 2.60 -0.76
N GLY A 107 6.46 1.90 -1.87
CA GLY A 107 7.51 0.88 -1.93
C GLY A 107 7.09 -0.45 -1.33
N ALA A 108 8.05 -1.37 -1.18
CA ALA A 108 7.76 -2.74 -0.73
C ALA A 108 8.83 -3.26 0.23
N LEU A 109 8.41 -4.00 1.26
CA LEU A 109 9.30 -4.67 2.23
C LEU A 109 10.19 -5.74 1.58
N SER A 110 9.76 -6.29 0.44
CA SER A 110 10.52 -7.22 -0.38
C SER A 110 11.69 -6.58 -1.15
N GLY A 111 11.77 -5.24 -1.18
CA GLY A 111 12.79 -4.48 -1.87
C GLY A 111 13.83 -3.86 -0.93
N ALA A 112 15.04 -3.72 -1.46
CA ALA A 112 16.13 -2.95 -0.89
C ALA A 112 16.68 -1.97 -1.91
N VAL A 113 17.12 -0.80 -1.46
CA VAL A 113 17.72 0.24 -2.29
C VAL A 113 19.00 0.77 -1.66
N CYS A 114 19.97 1.13 -2.49
CA CYS A 114 21.21 1.79 -2.05
C CYS A 114 21.01 3.31 -2.02
N ALA A 115 21.16 3.92 -0.85
CA ALA A 115 21.08 5.38 -0.71
C ALA A 115 22.25 6.15 -1.39
N ALA A 116 23.31 5.46 -1.85
CA ALA A 116 24.44 6.07 -2.53
C ALA A 116 24.33 6.04 -4.06
N CYS A 117 23.78 4.97 -4.66
CA CYS A 117 23.76 4.80 -6.11
C CYS A 117 22.39 4.45 -6.68
N ASN A 118 21.35 4.39 -5.86
CA ASN A 118 19.96 4.05 -6.22
C ASN A 118 19.77 2.65 -6.85
N HIS A 119 20.78 1.76 -6.75
CA HIS A 119 20.63 0.37 -7.17
C HIS A 119 19.58 -0.31 -6.29
N ARG A 120 18.65 -1.05 -6.91
CA ARG A 120 17.60 -1.81 -6.24
C ARG A 120 17.81 -3.30 -6.40
N TRP A 121 17.51 -4.08 -5.36
CA TRP A 121 17.60 -5.54 -5.37
C TRP A 121 16.57 -6.15 -4.40
N PRO A 122 16.25 -7.45 -4.52
CA PRO A 122 15.40 -8.14 -3.55
C PRO A 122 16.01 -8.07 -2.15
N ALA A 123 15.23 -7.64 -1.17
CA ALA A 123 15.70 -7.56 0.21
C ALA A 123 15.91 -8.97 0.79
N PRO A 124 17.00 -9.23 1.51
CA PRO A 124 17.12 -10.44 2.32
C PRO A 124 16.08 -10.44 3.46
N ARG A 125 15.81 -11.62 4.04
CA ARG A 125 14.85 -11.74 5.16
C ARG A 125 15.16 -10.75 6.31
N ALA A 126 16.43 -10.56 6.61
CA ALA A 126 16.91 -9.52 7.51
C ALA A 126 18.03 -8.74 6.82
N MET A 127 17.87 -7.43 6.76
CA MET A 127 18.87 -6.52 6.22
C MET A 127 19.85 -6.13 7.34
N ASP A 128 21.15 -6.14 7.01
CA ASP A 128 22.21 -5.64 7.87
C ASP A 128 22.59 -4.22 7.42
N PRO A 129 22.57 -3.21 8.31
CA PRO A 129 22.97 -1.84 7.98
C PRO A 129 24.44 -1.74 7.48
N ALA A 130 25.31 -2.69 7.83
CA ALA A 130 26.70 -2.74 7.39
C ALA A 130 26.89 -3.49 6.06
N ALA A 131 25.84 -4.15 5.54
CA ALA A 131 25.95 -4.92 4.30
C ALA A 131 26.30 -4.02 3.11
N PRO A 132 27.27 -4.43 2.27
CA PRO A 132 27.65 -3.65 1.08
C PRO A 132 26.56 -3.72 0.01
N CYS A 133 26.35 -2.63 -0.71
CA CYS A 133 25.53 -2.60 -1.90
C CYS A 133 26.12 -3.53 -2.98
N PRO A 134 25.32 -4.39 -3.63
CA PRO A 134 25.81 -5.29 -4.68
C PRO A 134 26.45 -4.58 -5.89
N ALA A 135 26.07 -3.33 -6.16
CA ALA A 135 26.56 -2.57 -7.31
C ALA A 135 27.75 -1.64 -7.01
N CYS A 136 27.72 -0.90 -5.89
CA CYS A 136 28.74 0.10 -5.60
C CYS A 136 29.56 -0.19 -4.34
N THR A 137 29.30 -1.30 -3.66
CA THR A 137 29.96 -1.76 -2.43
C THR A 137 29.81 -0.84 -1.20
N ALA A 138 29.19 0.32 -1.31
CA ALA A 138 28.96 1.21 -0.18
C ALA A 138 27.99 0.56 0.84
N PRO A 139 28.25 0.65 2.16
CA PRO A 139 27.35 0.15 3.20
C PRO A 139 26.20 1.16 3.42
N ARG A 140 25.35 1.33 2.42
CA ARG A 140 24.26 2.31 2.35
C ARG A 140 22.94 1.68 1.92
N ALA A 141 22.77 0.37 2.23
CA ALA A 141 21.52 -0.33 1.97
C ALA A 141 20.42 0.20 2.90
N ARG A 142 19.22 0.41 2.35
CA ARG A 142 18.00 0.73 3.11
C ARG A 142 16.82 -0.06 2.55
N PRO A 143 15.73 -0.25 3.31
CA PRO A 143 14.47 -0.75 2.76
C PRO A 143 13.99 0.13 1.59
N ASP A 144 13.48 -0.47 0.51
CA ASP A 144 12.92 0.29 -0.64
C ASP A 144 11.49 0.75 -0.31
N ILE A 145 11.40 1.59 0.69
CA ILE A 145 10.18 2.18 1.25
C ILE A 145 10.24 3.69 1.07
N VAL A 146 9.12 4.28 0.68
CA VAL A 146 8.94 5.74 0.68
C VAL A 146 8.69 6.21 2.11
N TRP A 147 9.55 7.06 2.62
CA TRP A 147 9.42 7.63 3.95
C TRP A 147 8.70 8.98 3.93
N PHE A 148 8.24 9.43 5.09
CA PHE A 148 7.68 10.76 5.23
C PHE A 148 8.68 11.82 4.76
N GLY A 149 8.19 12.75 3.90
CA GLY A 149 9.01 13.75 3.23
C GLY A 149 9.63 13.31 1.89
N GLU A 150 9.53 12.04 1.51
CA GLU A 150 9.90 11.55 0.18
C GLU A 150 8.67 11.54 -0.76
N MET A 151 8.94 11.64 -2.07
CA MET A 151 7.89 11.55 -3.09
C MET A 151 7.45 10.09 -3.28
N PRO A 152 6.16 9.77 -3.21
CA PRO A 152 5.67 8.43 -3.52
C PRO A 152 6.00 8.01 -4.95
N PHE A 153 6.10 6.70 -5.18
CA PHE A 153 6.36 6.15 -6.50
C PHE A 153 5.12 6.21 -7.40
N HIS A 154 5.30 6.15 -8.70
CA HIS A 154 4.24 6.01 -9.71
C HIS A 154 3.21 7.15 -9.77
N MET A 155 3.50 8.34 -9.22
CA MET A 155 2.51 9.42 -9.15
C MET A 155 1.94 9.84 -10.50
N ASP A 156 2.79 9.95 -11.54
CA ASP A 156 2.33 10.31 -12.89
C ASP A 156 1.43 9.20 -13.49
N GLU A 157 1.81 7.94 -13.30
CA GLU A 157 1.05 6.78 -13.77
C GLU A 157 -0.32 6.69 -13.08
N ILE A 158 -0.35 6.91 -11.76
CA ILE A 158 -1.58 6.94 -10.95
C ILE A 158 -2.48 8.09 -11.40
N GLY A 159 -1.95 9.30 -11.55
CA GLY A 159 -2.72 10.46 -12.00
C GLY A 159 -3.34 10.24 -13.40
N HIS A 160 -2.56 9.69 -14.33
CA HIS A 160 -3.07 9.32 -15.65
C HIS A 160 -4.16 8.23 -15.60
N ALA A 161 -4.03 7.25 -14.70
CA ALA A 161 -5.02 6.20 -14.52
C ALA A 161 -6.32 6.75 -13.93
N LEU A 162 -6.23 7.59 -12.89
CA LEU A 162 -7.38 8.27 -12.27
C LEU A 162 -8.17 9.10 -13.28
N ALA A 163 -7.47 9.91 -14.10
CA ALA A 163 -8.11 10.76 -15.13
C ALA A 163 -8.88 9.97 -16.21
N ARG A 164 -8.63 8.67 -16.34
CA ARG A 164 -9.22 7.80 -17.37
C ARG A 164 -10.08 6.68 -16.81
N ALA A 165 -10.21 6.62 -15.49
CA ALA A 165 -11.02 5.62 -14.81
C ALA A 165 -12.52 5.85 -15.05
N ASP A 166 -13.30 4.78 -15.01
CA ASP A 166 -14.75 4.85 -14.91
C ASP A 166 -15.19 4.74 -13.44
N LEU A 167 -14.37 4.06 -12.62
CA LEU A 167 -14.61 3.88 -11.19
C LEU A 167 -13.30 3.96 -10.40
N PHE A 168 -13.29 4.75 -9.35
CA PHE A 168 -12.25 4.77 -8.33
C PHE A 168 -12.78 4.14 -7.04
N VAL A 169 -12.04 3.18 -6.49
CA VAL A 169 -12.41 2.46 -5.26
C VAL A 169 -11.34 2.62 -4.20
N SER A 170 -11.71 3.14 -3.05
CA SER A 170 -10.83 3.27 -1.88
C SER A 170 -11.15 2.18 -0.86
N ILE A 171 -10.19 1.33 -0.50
CA ILE A 171 -10.40 0.17 0.38
C ILE A 171 -9.45 0.22 1.58
N GLY A 172 -10.01 0.26 2.80
CA GLY A 172 -9.25 0.10 4.04
C GLY A 172 -8.17 1.18 4.25
N THR A 173 -8.39 2.40 3.76
CA THR A 173 -7.48 3.54 3.99
C THR A 173 -8.08 4.53 4.97
N SER A 174 -7.21 5.21 5.73
CA SER A 174 -7.65 6.24 6.67
C SER A 174 -8.12 7.53 5.99
N GLY A 175 -7.70 7.77 4.75
CA GLY A 175 -7.92 9.05 4.07
C GLY A 175 -7.12 10.22 4.67
N GLU A 176 -6.09 9.96 5.47
CA GLU A 176 -5.30 11.00 6.16
C GLU A 176 -3.89 11.18 5.59
N VAL A 177 -3.40 10.23 4.81
CA VAL A 177 -2.03 10.24 4.27
C VAL A 177 -2.02 10.80 2.85
N TYR A 178 -1.46 12.00 2.68
CA TYR A 178 -1.27 12.62 1.37
C TYR A 178 0.01 12.12 0.69
N PRO A 179 0.01 12.02 -0.67
CA PRO A 179 -1.03 12.48 -1.60
C PRO A 179 -2.21 11.50 -1.79
N ALA A 180 -2.14 10.27 -1.32
CA ALA A 180 -3.16 9.24 -1.54
C ALA A 180 -4.58 9.68 -1.08
N ALA A 181 -4.66 10.43 0.02
CA ALA A 181 -5.93 10.99 0.52
C ALA A 181 -6.62 11.93 -0.49
N GLY A 182 -5.87 12.56 -1.40
CA GLY A 182 -6.40 13.45 -2.43
C GLY A 182 -6.90 12.74 -3.69
N PHE A 183 -6.68 11.44 -3.87
CA PHE A 183 -7.03 10.73 -5.11
C PHE A 183 -8.56 10.69 -5.35
N VAL A 184 -9.37 10.70 -4.31
CA VAL A 184 -10.81 10.80 -4.45
C VAL A 184 -11.23 12.15 -5.06
N ASP A 185 -10.60 13.25 -4.64
CA ASP A 185 -10.87 14.57 -5.19
C ASP A 185 -10.41 14.68 -6.65
N GLU A 186 -9.23 14.10 -6.98
CA GLU A 186 -8.73 14.03 -8.35
C GLU A 186 -9.68 13.22 -9.25
N ALA A 187 -10.12 12.05 -8.81
CA ALA A 187 -11.08 11.21 -9.53
C ALA A 187 -12.40 11.97 -9.79
N ARG A 188 -12.96 12.60 -8.76
CA ARG A 188 -14.19 13.40 -8.87
C ARG A 188 -14.05 14.61 -9.80
N ALA A 189 -12.90 15.28 -9.76
CA ALA A 189 -12.63 16.40 -10.67
C ALA A 189 -12.61 15.95 -12.14
N CYS A 190 -12.31 14.69 -12.42
CA CYS A 190 -12.37 14.07 -13.73
C CYS A 190 -13.74 13.44 -14.07
N GLY A 191 -14.73 13.54 -13.17
CA GLY A 191 -16.09 12.97 -13.37
C GLY A 191 -16.14 11.45 -13.18
N VAL A 192 -15.17 10.89 -12.49
CA VAL A 192 -15.08 9.44 -12.17
C VAL A 192 -15.97 9.11 -10.99
N GLU A 193 -16.77 8.04 -11.10
CA GLU A 193 -17.56 7.51 -10.01
C GLU A 193 -16.63 7.01 -8.86
N THR A 194 -17.03 7.22 -7.61
CA THR A 194 -16.20 6.94 -6.44
C THR A 194 -16.88 6.03 -5.44
N LEU A 195 -16.16 5.01 -4.95
CA LEU A 195 -16.62 4.06 -3.95
C LEU A 195 -15.64 3.98 -2.79
N GLU A 196 -16.13 4.04 -1.56
CA GLU A 196 -15.37 3.68 -0.37
C GLU A 196 -15.83 2.33 0.18
N ILE A 197 -14.87 1.43 0.49
CA ILE A 197 -15.10 0.19 1.25
C ILE A 197 -14.20 0.25 2.49
N ASN A 198 -14.79 0.43 3.65
CA ASN A 198 -14.01 0.62 4.87
C ASN A 198 -14.77 0.14 6.11
N LEU A 199 -14.05 -0.35 7.11
CA LEU A 199 -14.64 -0.72 8.40
C LEU A 199 -15.23 0.51 9.10
N GLU A 200 -14.48 1.62 9.09
CA GLU A 200 -14.90 2.93 9.56
C GLU A 200 -14.85 3.91 8.38
N PRO A 201 -15.97 4.14 7.70
CA PRO A 201 -16.04 5.07 6.58
C PRO A 201 -15.61 6.49 6.93
N SER A 202 -15.19 7.23 5.91
CA SER A 202 -14.84 8.65 6.01
C SER A 202 -15.96 9.45 6.67
N ARG A 203 -15.59 10.35 7.59
CA ARG A 203 -16.53 11.24 8.28
C ARG A 203 -16.93 12.46 7.45
N VAL A 204 -16.36 12.63 6.25
CA VAL A 204 -16.68 13.74 5.35
C VAL A 204 -17.92 13.36 4.53
N PRO A 205 -19.09 13.98 4.77
CA PRO A 205 -20.30 13.66 4.03
C PRO A 205 -20.13 13.93 2.53
N GLY A 206 -20.50 12.97 1.69
CA GLY A 206 -20.47 13.14 0.24
C GLY A 206 -19.08 13.16 -0.37
N LEU A 207 -18.05 12.71 0.35
CA LEU A 207 -16.70 12.55 -0.21
C LEU A 207 -16.67 11.47 -1.29
N PHE A 208 -17.41 10.39 -1.10
CA PHE A 208 -17.60 9.31 -2.09
C PHE A 208 -19.06 9.25 -2.53
N ASP A 209 -19.29 8.84 -3.78
CA ASP A 209 -20.65 8.67 -4.34
C ASP A 209 -21.36 7.47 -3.72
N ARG A 210 -20.61 6.41 -3.39
CA ARG A 210 -21.08 5.20 -2.71
C ARG A 210 -20.15 4.81 -1.58
N VAL A 211 -20.71 4.31 -0.49
CA VAL A 211 -19.97 3.82 0.68
C VAL A 211 -20.49 2.45 1.08
N ILE A 212 -19.58 1.51 1.29
CA ILE A 212 -19.85 0.17 1.84
C ILE A 212 -19.09 0.06 3.16
N ALA A 213 -19.82 0.04 4.27
CA ALA A 213 -19.25 -0.14 5.60
C ALA A 213 -19.14 -1.63 5.94
N GLY A 214 -17.96 -2.06 6.38
CA GLY A 214 -17.77 -3.44 6.83
C GLY A 214 -16.30 -3.88 6.80
N PRO A 215 -16.00 -5.06 7.37
CA PRO A 215 -14.67 -5.65 7.30
C PRO A 215 -14.31 -6.00 5.85
N ALA A 216 -13.05 -5.78 5.47
CA ALA A 216 -12.61 -5.95 4.09
C ALA A 216 -12.82 -7.38 3.58
N THR A 217 -12.63 -8.39 4.46
CA THR A 217 -12.80 -9.80 4.10
C THR A 217 -14.23 -10.21 3.73
N GLN A 218 -15.22 -9.36 4.02
CA GLN A 218 -16.64 -9.56 3.65
C GLN A 218 -17.04 -8.59 2.55
N ALA A 219 -16.86 -7.30 2.78
CA ALA A 219 -17.35 -6.25 1.89
C ALA A 219 -16.69 -6.28 0.50
N VAL A 220 -15.38 -6.60 0.40
CA VAL A 220 -14.69 -6.65 -0.90
C VAL A 220 -15.12 -7.86 -1.73
N PRO A 221 -15.19 -9.11 -1.22
CA PRO A 221 -15.75 -10.23 -1.98
C PRO A 221 -17.17 -10.00 -2.48
N ASP A 222 -18.06 -9.41 -1.67
CA ASP A 222 -19.45 -9.14 -2.04
C ASP A 222 -19.52 -8.11 -3.17
N TRP A 223 -18.76 -7.00 -3.06
CA TRP A 223 -18.66 -6.01 -4.12
C TRP A 223 -18.06 -6.58 -5.41
N VAL A 224 -17.02 -7.41 -5.33
CA VAL A 224 -16.41 -8.06 -6.51
C VAL A 224 -17.41 -9.00 -7.19
N ALA A 225 -18.22 -9.74 -6.43
CA ALA A 225 -19.26 -10.59 -6.99
C ALA A 225 -20.32 -9.77 -7.74
N GLU A 226 -20.72 -8.60 -7.21
CA GLU A 226 -21.63 -7.65 -7.86
C GLU A 226 -21.07 -7.13 -9.20
N VAL A 227 -19.75 -6.80 -9.24
CA VAL A 227 -19.10 -6.26 -10.46
C VAL A 227 -18.94 -7.33 -11.55
N LEU A 228 -18.74 -8.60 -11.19
CA LEU A 228 -18.52 -9.71 -12.12
C LEU A 228 -19.80 -10.43 -12.55
N ALA A 229 -20.97 -10.09 -11.97
CA ALA A 229 -22.27 -10.64 -12.33
C ALA A 229 -22.79 -10.10 -13.67
#